data_46bf0a5d3bb15b4a1ecf62b0391c7d02
#
_entry.id   46bf0a5d3bb15b4a1ecf62b0391c7d02
#
_cell.length_a   1.000
_cell.length_b   1.000
_cell.length_c   1.000
_cell.angle_alpha   90.00
_cell.angle_beta   90.00
_cell.angle_gamma   90.00
#
_symmetry.space_group_name_H-M   'P 1'
#
loop_
_entity.id
_entity.type
_entity.pdbx_description
1 polymer ?
#
loop_
_entity_poly.entity_id
_entity_poly.type
_entity_poly.pdbx_seq_one_letter_code
_entity_poly.pdbx_strand_id
1 'polypeptide(L)'
;VNVGDSTIEGAAVVLATGHSARDIYELLHTSGIAIEAKPFAMGVRIEHPQRLIDSIQYHRDERGEWLPAASYSLVSQEAGRGVYSFCMCPGGFIVPAMTSGEQTVVNGMSPSGRNSAFANSGLVTEVRLEDFAHLRAEHGELAGLRYQQFFEMLARQHSGDRQMAPA
;
A
#
# COMPACT_ATOMS: atom_id res chain seq x y z
N VAL A 1 10.68 26.79 -9.30
CA VAL A 1 10.24 26.08 -8.07
C VAL A 1 10.81 26.80 -6.87
N ASN A 2 9.96 27.11 -5.91
CA ASN A 2 10.38 27.72 -4.65
C ASN A 2 10.64 26.64 -3.59
N VAL A 3 11.76 26.73 -2.91
CA VAL A 3 12.16 25.82 -1.83
C VAL A 3 12.60 26.68 -0.64
N GLY A 4 11.71 26.84 0.34
CA GLY A 4 11.91 27.82 1.40
C GLY A 4 12.07 29.22 0.81
N ASP A 5 13.15 29.91 1.17
CA ASP A 5 13.47 31.27 0.68
C ASP A 5 14.24 31.29 -0.65
N SER A 6 14.49 30.12 -1.25
CA SER A 6 15.26 29.98 -2.48
C SER A 6 14.37 29.68 -3.68
N THR A 7 14.71 30.23 -4.85
CA THR A 7 14.07 29.91 -6.12
C THR A 7 15.04 29.11 -6.99
N ILE A 8 14.58 27.95 -7.47
CA ILE A 8 15.32 27.12 -8.43
C ILE A 8 14.66 27.30 -9.80
N GLU A 9 15.42 27.80 -10.77
CA GLU A 9 14.99 27.96 -12.16
C GLU A 9 15.46 26.79 -13.00
N GLY A 10 14.60 26.33 -13.91
CA GLY A 10 14.89 25.24 -14.84
C GLY A 10 14.02 25.35 -16.09
N ALA A 11 14.46 24.73 -17.19
CA ALA A 11 13.71 24.70 -18.45
C ALA A 11 12.40 23.90 -18.34
N ALA A 12 12.34 22.94 -17.41
CA ALA A 12 11.15 22.14 -17.12
C ALA A 12 11.20 21.64 -15.67
N VAL A 13 10.05 21.27 -15.13
CA VAL A 13 9.91 20.66 -13.80
C VAL A 13 9.32 19.26 -13.96
N VAL A 14 9.99 18.25 -13.39
CA VAL A 14 9.48 16.88 -13.30
C VAL A 14 8.97 16.65 -11.88
N LEU A 15 7.67 16.44 -11.75
CA LEU A 15 7.03 16.12 -10.47
C LEU A 15 7.08 14.61 -10.25
N ALA A 16 7.94 14.14 -9.36
CA ALA A 16 8.18 12.71 -9.07
C ALA A 16 8.20 12.44 -7.56
N THR A 17 7.18 12.92 -6.85
CA THR A 17 7.09 12.90 -5.38
C THR A 17 6.59 11.57 -4.80
N GLY A 18 6.22 10.62 -5.66
CA GLY A 18 5.62 9.35 -5.27
C GLY A 18 4.12 9.44 -4.98
N HIS A 19 3.48 8.30 -4.89
CA HIS A 19 2.01 8.19 -4.75
C HIS A 19 1.48 8.56 -3.36
N SER A 20 2.34 8.63 -2.34
CA SER A 20 1.95 8.95 -0.96
C SER A 20 2.05 10.45 -0.62
N ALA A 21 2.51 11.28 -1.55
CA ALA A 21 2.59 12.73 -1.38
C ALA A 21 1.21 13.37 -1.59
N ARG A 22 0.34 13.26 -0.59
CA ARG A 22 -1.06 13.70 -0.66
C ARG A 22 -1.22 15.20 -0.75
N ASP A 23 -0.35 15.94 -0.10
CA ASP A 23 -0.21 17.38 -0.19
C ASP A 23 0.03 17.85 -1.63
N ILE A 24 0.74 17.06 -2.42
CA ILE A 24 0.96 17.37 -3.84
C ILE A 24 -0.33 17.20 -4.66
N TYR A 25 -1.16 16.19 -4.40
CA TYR A 25 -2.47 16.09 -5.05
C TYR A 25 -3.36 17.30 -4.72
N GLU A 26 -3.37 17.74 -3.47
CA GLU A 26 -4.09 18.91 -3.03
C GLU A 26 -3.53 20.19 -3.68
N LEU A 27 -2.21 20.32 -3.76
CA LEU A 27 -1.55 21.44 -4.45
C LEU A 27 -1.91 21.48 -5.93
N LEU A 28 -1.89 20.38 -6.63
CA LEU A 28 -2.25 20.30 -8.04
C LEU A 28 -3.71 20.71 -8.25
N HIS A 29 -4.60 20.17 -7.43
CA HIS A 29 -6.03 20.48 -7.48
C HIS A 29 -6.29 21.96 -7.23
N THR A 30 -5.73 22.55 -6.18
CA THR A 30 -5.89 23.97 -5.83
C THR A 30 -5.23 24.92 -6.83
N SER A 31 -4.20 24.44 -7.51
CA SER A 31 -3.54 25.20 -8.60
C SER A 31 -4.28 25.12 -9.93
N GLY A 32 -5.44 24.46 -9.99
CA GLY A 32 -6.23 24.33 -11.22
C GLY A 32 -5.62 23.37 -12.25
N ILE A 33 -4.66 22.56 -11.86
CA ILE A 33 -4.10 21.53 -12.73
C ILE A 33 -5.11 20.37 -12.80
N ALA A 34 -5.45 19.95 -14.02
CA ALA A 34 -6.39 18.86 -14.23
C ALA A 34 -5.85 17.55 -13.67
N ILE A 35 -6.60 16.97 -12.75
CA ILE A 35 -6.39 15.62 -12.21
C ILE A 35 -7.64 14.78 -12.43
N GLU A 36 -7.51 13.48 -12.44
CA GLU A 36 -8.60 12.54 -12.68
C GLU A 36 -8.61 11.45 -11.61
N ALA A 37 -9.79 11.20 -11.04
CA ALA A 37 -9.98 10.07 -10.14
C ALA A 37 -9.97 8.75 -10.93
N LYS A 38 -9.22 7.76 -10.46
CA LYS A 38 -9.14 6.43 -11.07
C LYS A 38 -9.44 5.33 -10.06
N PRO A 39 -9.91 4.15 -10.52
CA PRO A 39 -9.96 2.96 -9.69
C PRO A 39 -8.58 2.62 -9.13
N PHE A 40 -8.55 2.04 -7.94
CA PHE A 40 -7.33 1.58 -7.28
C PHE A 40 -7.59 0.28 -6.52
N ALA A 41 -6.62 -0.23 -5.82
CA ALA A 41 -6.77 -1.39 -4.97
C ALA A 41 -6.43 -1.03 -3.53
N MET A 42 -7.20 -1.57 -2.59
CA MET A 42 -7.00 -1.38 -1.17
C MET A 42 -7.19 -2.70 -0.43
N GLY A 43 -6.52 -2.87 0.68
CA GLY A 43 -6.66 -4.07 1.50
C GLY A 43 -5.77 -4.05 2.71
N VAL A 44 -5.45 -5.22 3.18
CA VAL A 44 -4.62 -5.44 4.38
C VAL A 44 -3.33 -6.16 4.00
N ARG A 45 -2.34 -6.11 4.87
CA ARG A 45 -1.16 -6.94 4.74
C ARG A 45 -1.18 -8.01 5.82
N ILE A 46 -0.98 -9.25 5.40
CA ILE A 46 -0.95 -10.43 6.28
C ILE A 46 0.46 -10.98 6.36
N GLU A 47 0.84 -11.44 7.54
CA GLU A 47 2.12 -12.08 7.83
C GLU A 47 1.90 -13.52 8.26
N HIS A 48 2.79 -14.40 7.90
CA HIS A 48 2.73 -15.82 8.21
C HIS A 48 4.15 -16.41 8.25
N PRO A 49 4.35 -17.59 8.89
CA PRO A 49 5.65 -18.23 8.89
C PRO A 49 6.13 -18.58 7.47
N GLN A 50 7.37 -18.21 7.12
CA GLN A 50 7.97 -18.57 5.83
C GLN A 50 7.98 -20.07 5.61
N ARG A 51 8.23 -20.87 6.66
CA ARG A 51 8.24 -22.33 6.59
C ARG A 51 6.91 -22.91 6.08
N LEU A 52 5.77 -22.27 6.44
CA LEU A 52 4.47 -22.70 5.92
C LEU A 52 4.42 -22.56 4.40
N ILE A 53 4.90 -21.45 3.88
CA ILE A 53 4.91 -21.20 2.43
C ILE A 53 5.91 -22.14 1.74
N ASP A 54 7.09 -22.32 2.32
CA ASP A 54 8.08 -23.25 1.80
C ASP A 54 7.50 -24.67 1.69
N SER A 55 6.81 -25.16 2.74
CA SER A 55 6.23 -26.50 2.73
C SER A 55 5.11 -26.67 1.70
N ILE A 56 4.28 -25.65 1.52
CA ILE A 56 3.21 -25.65 0.51
C ILE A 56 3.79 -25.66 -0.90
N GLN A 57 4.79 -24.83 -1.19
CA GLN A 57 5.33 -24.66 -2.53
C GLN A 57 6.30 -25.78 -2.93
N TYR A 58 7.08 -26.26 -2.00
CA TYR A 58 8.10 -27.29 -2.27
C TYR A 58 7.65 -28.71 -1.91
N HIS A 59 6.45 -28.87 -1.32
CA HIS A 59 5.90 -30.17 -0.91
C HIS A 59 6.85 -30.99 -0.01
N ARG A 60 7.52 -30.29 0.94
CA ARG A 60 8.48 -30.85 1.88
C ARG A 60 8.52 -30.04 3.18
N ASP A 61 8.88 -30.68 4.29
CA ASP A 61 8.91 -30.03 5.61
C ASP A 61 9.97 -28.94 5.72
N GLU A 62 11.09 -29.13 5.01
CA GLU A 62 12.19 -28.17 4.99
C GLU A 62 12.68 -27.96 3.57
N ARG A 63 12.89 -26.69 3.20
CA ARG A 63 13.35 -26.34 1.85
C ARG A 63 14.81 -26.73 1.58
N GLY A 64 15.61 -26.93 2.66
CA GLY A 64 17.03 -27.20 2.55
C GLY A 64 17.86 -25.96 2.21
N GLU A 65 19.13 -26.15 1.94
CA GLU A 65 20.12 -25.09 1.76
C GLU A 65 20.02 -24.38 0.39
N TRP A 66 19.57 -25.09 -0.64
CA TRP A 66 19.69 -24.63 -2.04
C TRP A 66 18.44 -23.94 -2.58
N LEU A 67 17.29 -24.13 -1.95
CA LEU A 67 16.06 -23.52 -2.41
C LEU A 67 15.87 -22.14 -1.79
N PRO A 68 15.46 -21.12 -2.57
CA PRO A 68 15.17 -19.79 -2.03
C PRO A 68 13.91 -19.81 -1.14
N ALA A 69 13.70 -18.77 -0.37
CA ALA A 69 12.42 -18.56 0.32
C ALA A 69 11.28 -18.55 -0.70
N ALA A 70 10.31 -19.44 -0.54
CA ALA A 70 9.21 -19.60 -1.47
C ALA A 70 8.29 -18.38 -1.47
N SER A 71 7.68 -18.11 -2.62
CA SER A 71 6.69 -17.04 -2.82
C SER A 71 5.40 -17.62 -3.40
N TYR A 72 4.33 -16.82 -3.36
CA TYR A 72 3.05 -17.16 -3.98
C TYR A 72 2.43 -15.96 -4.68
N SER A 73 1.51 -16.23 -5.58
CA SER A 73 0.59 -15.27 -6.15
C SER A 73 -0.82 -15.89 -6.13
N LEU A 74 -1.77 -15.15 -5.59
CA LEU A 74 -3.15 -15.58 -5.42
C LEU A 74 -4.08 -14.60 -6.12
N VAL A 75 -5.15 -15.12 -6.71
CA VAL A 75 -6.25 -14.32 -7.27
C VAL A 75 -7.55 -15.08 -7.07
N SER A 76 -8.60 -14.36 -6.70
CA SER A 76 -9.96 -14.87 -6.57
C SER A 76 -10.96 -13.83 -7.04
N GLN A 77 -12.19 -14.24 -7.23
CA GLN A 77 -13.34 -13.37 -7.47
C GLN A 77 -14.30 -13.52 -6.29
N GLU A 78 -14.48 -12.43 -5.54
CA GLU A 78 -15.34 -12.42 -4.36
C GLU A 78 -16.38 -11.29 -4.49
N ALA A 79 -17.64 -11.64 -4.38
CA ALA A 79 -18.76 -10.68 -4.48
C ALA A 79 -18.68 -9.78 -5.74
N GLY A 80 -18.22 -10.31 -6.86
CA GLY A 80 -18.09 -9.58 -8.13
C GLY A 80 -16.88 -8.64 -8.20
N ARG A 81 -15.91 -8.81 -7.30
CA ARG A 81 -14.65 -8.04 -7.28
C ARG A 81 -13.44 -8.96 -7.34
N GLY A 82 -12.40 -8.50 -8.00
CA GLY A 82 -11.11 -9.15 -7.95
C GLY A 82 -10.48 -8.97 -6.55
N VAL A 83 -10.05 -10.08 -5.94
CA VAL A 83 -9.24 -10.11 -4.73
C VAL A 83 -7.93 -10.81 -5.06
N TYR A 84 -6.79 -10.20 -4.73
CA TYR A 84 -5.51 -10.75 -5.15
C TYR A 84 -4.39 -10.42 -4.16
N SER A 85 -3.36 -11.29 -4.16
CA SER A 85 -2.14 -11.01 -3.44
C SER A 85 -1.35 -9.91 -4.15
N PHE A 86 -0.77 -9.02 -3.38
CA PHE A 86 0.02 -7.91 -3.90
C PHE A 86 1.35 -7.79 -3.17
N CYS A 87 2.43 -7.64 -3.94
CA CYS A 87 3.76 -7.38 -3.40
C CYS A 87 4.14 -8.35 -2.28
N MET A 88 4.05 -9.67 -2.56
CA MET A 88 4.47 -10.72 -1.63
C MET A 88 5.96 -10.62 -1.35
N CYS A 89 6.32 -10.67 -0.07
CA CYS A 89 7.67 -10.51 0.45
C CYS A 89 8.12 -11.81 1.15
N PRO A 90 8.77 -12.74 0.42
CA PRO A 90 9.29 -13.96 1.02
C PRO A 90 10.49 -13.65 1.93
N GLY A 91 10.59 -14.37 3.05
CA GLY A 91 11.63 -14.14 4.04
C GLY A 91 11.73 -12.71 4.52
N GLY A 92 10.58 -12.06 4.65
CA GLY A 92 10.45 -10.64 4.98
C GLY A 92 9.49 -10.38 6.13
N PHE A 93 9.19 -9.11 6.38
CA PHE A 93 8.32 -8.66 7.46
C PHE A 93 7.53 -7.43 7.06
N ILE A 94 6.47 -7.13 7.81
CA ILE A 94 5.68 -5.92 7.64
C ILE A 94 6.43 -4.74 8.27
N VAL A 95 6.44 -3.61 7.58
CA VAL A 95 7.08 -2.37 8.04
C VAL A 95 6.10 -1.21 7.98
N PRO A 96 6.17 -0.26 8.92
CA PRO A 96 5.43 1.00 8.83
C PRO A 96 5.82 1.78 7.57
N ALA A 97 4.81 2.38 6.91
CA ALA A 97 5.01 3.17 5.69
C ALA A 97 4.16 4.46 5.69
N MET A 98 3.74 4.91 6.87
CA MET A 98 2.92 6.10 7.02
C MET A 98 3.74 7.38 6.82
N THR A 99 3.12 8.38 6.23
CA THR A 99 3.66 9.74 6.06
C THR A 99 3.07 10.73 7.06
N SER A 100 2.01 10.36 7.79
CA SER A 100 1.40 11.17 8.85
C SER A 100 1.13 10.34 10.11
N GLY A 101 1.13 10.98 11.28
CA GLY A 101 0.87 10.31 12.55
C GLY A 101 -0.59 9.91 12.77
N GLU A 102 -1.51 10.38 11.94
CA GLU A 102 -2.95 10.14 12.07
C GLU A 102 -3.44 8.90 11.33
N GLN A 103 -2.57 8.25 10.58
CA GLN A 103 -2.91 7.14 9.69
C GLN A 103 -2.05 5.93 9.98
N THR A 104 -2.57 4.74 9.69
CA THR A 104 -1.78 3.52 9.67
C THR A 104 -1.69 3.00 8.24
N VAL A 105 -0.48 3.02 7.70
CA VAL A 105 -0.13 2.45 6.40
C VAL A 105 1.06 1.54 6.60
N VAL A 106 1.02 0.38 6.01
CA VAL A 106 2.10 -0.62 6.09
C VAL A 106 2.58 -1.02 4.72
N ASN A 107 3.83 -1.44 4.65
CA ASN A 107 4.42 -2.06 3.48
C ASN A 107 5.08 -3.39 3.88
N GLY A 108 5.53 -4.16 2.91
CA GLY A 108 6.35 -5.35 3.15
C GLY A 108 7.76 -5.12 2.66
N MET A 109 8.70 -5.76 3.34
CA MET A 109 10.10 -5.70 2.99
C MET A 109 10.76 -7.07 3.16
N SER A 110 11.49 -7.50 2.15
CA SER A 110 12.40 -8.64 2.26
C SER A 110 13.83 -8.13 2.33
N PRO A 111 14.62 -8.53 3.32
CA PRO A 111 16.07 -8.33 3.27
C PRO A 111 16.67 -9.01 2.02
N SER A 112 17.83 -8.59 1.59
CA SER A 112 18.51 -9.17 0.41
C SER A 112 18.72 -10.69 0.52
N GLY A 113 18.97 -11.18 1.72
CA GLY A 113 19.11 -12.62 2.01
C GLY A 113 17.79 -13.38 2.09
N ARG A 114 16.63 -12.71 2.16
CA ARG A 114 15.30 -13.33 2.31
C ARG A 114 15.24 -14.42 3.38
N ASN A 115 15.87 -14.15 4.52
CA ASN A 115 16.12 -15.13 5.57
C ASN A 115 15.37 -14.86 6.87
N SER A 116 14.37 -13.99 6.85
CA SER A 116 13.44 -13.86 7.97
C SER A 116 12.63 -15.15 8.14
N ALA A 117 12.24 -15.43 9.38
CA ALA A 117 11.34 -16.54 9.70
C ALA A 117 9.92 -16.34 9.15
N PHE A 118 9.60 -15.13 8.69
CA PHE A 118 8.28 -14.73 8.22
C PHE A 118 8.27 -14.41 6.73
N ALA A 119 7.08 -14.47 6.18
CA ALA A 119 6.70 -13.96 4.87
C ALA A 119 5.47 -13.09 5.03
N ASN A 120 5.24 -12.17 4.12
CA ASN A 120 4.02 -11.37 4.14
C ASN A 120 3.56 -11.01 2.73
N SER A 121 2.29 -10.69 2.59
CA SER A 121 1.71 -10.21 1.34
C SER A 121 0.59 -9.22 1.61
N GLY A 122 0.42 -8.24 0.76
CA GLY A 122 -0.84 -7.54 0.65
C GLY A 122 -1.92 -8.50 0.16
N LEU A 123 -3.12 -8.39 0.70
CA LEU A 123 -4.34 -8.98 0.15
C LEU A 123 -5.28 -7.81 -0.12
N VAL A 124 -5.49 -7.52 -1.39
CA VAL A 124 -6.16 -6.29 -1.82
C VAL A 124 -7.37 -6.63 -2.69
N THR A 125 -8.35 -5.75 -2.65
CA THR A 125 -9.52 -5.78 -3.52
C THR A 125 -9.62 -4.50 -4.35
N GLU A 126 -10.29 -4.61 -5.48
CA GLU A 126 -10.58 -3.49 -6.35
C GLU A 126 -11.50 -2.46 -5.66
N VAL A 127 -11.12 -1.20 -5.72
CA VAL A 127 -11.93 -0.04 -5.35
C VAL A 127 -12.29 0.71 -6.62
N ARG A 128 -13.58 0.78 -6.92
CA ARG A 128 -14.13 1.37 -8.14
C ARG A 128 -14.59 2.80 -7.89
N LEU A 129 -14.83 3.55 -8.96
CA LEU A 129 -15.30 4.94 -8.85
C LEU A 129 -16.64 5.07 -8.11
N GLU A 130 -17.51 4.08 -8.25
CA GLU A 130 -18.81 4.05 -7.56
C GLU A 130 -18.68 3.90 -6.03
N ASP A 131 -17.61 3.29 -5.52
CA ASP A 131 -17.42 3.09 -4.09
C ASP A 131 -17.23 4.41 -3.32
N PHE A 132 -16.66 5.40 -3.96
CA PHE A 132 -16.45 6.73 -3.38
C PHE A 132 -17.21 7.85 -4.11
N ALA A 133 -18.17 7.48 -4.96
CA ALA A 133 -18.99 8.46 -5.68
C ALA A 133 -19.74 9.42 -4.74
N HIS A 134 -20.14 8.95 -3.57
CA HIS A 134 -20.82 9.74 -2.55
C HIS A 134 -19.96 10.88 -1.98
N LEU A 135 -18.63 10.80 -2.09
CA LEU A 135 -17.69 11.82 -1.65
C LEU A 135 -17.42 12.89 -2.74
N ARG A 136 -17.84 12.64 -3.98
CA ARG A 136 -17.51 13.53 -5.11
C ARG A 136 -18.17 14.91 -5.02
N ALA A 137 -19.34 15.00 -4.42
CA ALA A 137 -20.04 16.27 -4.28
C ALA A 137 -19.24 17.29 -3.43
N GLU A 138 -18.52 16.81 -2.43
CA GLU A 138 -17.74 17.62 -1.50
C GLU A 138 -16.26 17.75 -1.94
N HIS A 139 -15.68 16.67 -2.46
CA HIS A 139 -14.23 16.56 -2.66
C HIS A 139 -13.79 16.50 -4.14
N GLY A 140 -14.74 16.48 -5.08
CA GLY A 140 -14.42 16.45 -6.51
C GLY A 140 -13.54 15.26 -6.89
N GLU A 141 -12.46 15.54 -7.60
CA GLU A 141 -11.50 14.52 -8.06
C GLU A 141 -10.61 13.95 -6.93
N LEU A 142 -10.61 14.59 -5.76
CA LEU A 142 -9.93 14.11 -4.56
C LEU A 142 -10.76 13.09 -3.75
N ALA A 143 -11.97 12.75 -4.18
CA ALA A 143 -12.86 11.83 -3.48
C ALA A 143 -12.21 10.47 -3.17
N GLY A 144 -11.45 9.90 -4.11
CA GLY A 144 -10.71 8.65 -3.90
C GLY A 144 -9.62 8.77 -2.84
N LEU A 145 -8.95 9.92 -2.78
CA LEU A 145 -7.97 10.22 -1.74
C LEU A 145 -8.62 10.27 -0.34
N ARG A 146 -9.78 10.91 -0.23
CA ARG A 146 -10.55 10.98 1.05
C ARG A 146 -11.07 9.62 1.48
N TYR A 147 -11.53 8.81 0.54
CA TYR A 147 -11.93 7.44 0.80
C TYR A 147 -10.77 6.60 1.35
N GLN A 148 -9.59 6.69 0.77
CA GLN A 148 -8.38 6.03 1.25
C GLN A 148 -8.01 6.50 2.65
N GLN A 149 -7.95 7.79 2.88
CA GLN A 149 -7.65 8.39 4.19
C GLN A 149 -8.60 7.91 5.30
N PHE A 150 -9.88 7.76 4.99
CA PHE A 150 -10.86 7.25 5.95
C PHE A 150 -10.47 5.87 6.50
N PHE A 151 -10.13 4.91 5.63
CA PHE A 151 -9.73 3.58 6.07
C PHE A 151 -8.40 3.55 6.80
N GLU A 152 -7.46 4.39 6.42
CA GLU A 152 -6.17 4.49 7.09
C GLU A 152 -6.28 5.10 8.49
N MET A 153 -7.18 6.08 8.68
CA MET A 153 -7.52 6.61 10.00
C MET A 153 -8.28 5.57 10.84
N LEU A 154 -9.20 4.83 10.23
CA LEU A 154 -9.90 3.74 10.91
C LEU A 154 -8.92 2.65 11.39
N ALA A 155 -7.98 2.26 10.55
CA ALA A 155 -6.90 1.35 10.93
C ALA A 155 -6.07 1.90 12.10
N ARG A 156 -5.76 3.20 12.09
CA ARG A 156 -5.06 3.87 13.19
C ARG A 156 -5.84 3.81 14.50
N GLN A 157 -7.13 4.08 14.47
CA GLN A 157 -7.99 4.02 15.65
C GLN A 157 -8.00 2.62 16.29
N HIS A 158 -8.03 1.57 15.44
CA HIS A 158 -8.00 0.18 15.91
C HIS A 158 -6.63 -0.29 16.36
N SER A 159 -5.55 0.26 15.83
CA SER A 159 -4.19 -0.08 16.25
C SER A 159 -3.75 0.61 17.56
N GLY A 160 -4.54 1.55 18.08
CA GLY A 160 -4.11 2.45 19.14
C GLY A 160 -2.93 3.29 18.70
N ASP A 161 -1.99 3.60 19.57
CA ASP A 161 -0.79 4.37 19.22
C ASP A 161 0.32 3.55 18.54
N ARG A 162 0.04 2.31 18.14
CA ARG A 162 0.98 1.46 17.44
C ARG A 162 1.07 1.83 15.97
N GLN A 163 2.25 1.69 15.40
CA GLN A 163 2.50 1.95 13.97
C GLN A 163 2.06 0.81 13.05
N MET A 164 1.55 -0.29 13.59
CA MET A 164 1.02 -1.42 12.83
C MET A 164 -0.37 -1.75 13.33
N ALA A 165 -1.23 -2.18 12.42
CA ALA A 165 -2.54 -2.70 12.79
C ALA A 165 -2.37 -3.96 13.65
N PRO A 166 -3.25 -4.18 14.64
CA PRO A 166 -3.28 -5.46 15.34
C PRO A 166 -3.58 -6.59 14.36
N ALA A 167 -2.98 -7.73 14.60
CA ALA A 167 -3.29 -8.96 13.88
C ALA A 167 -4.69 -9.47 14.25
#